data_a8b8c4ff772f2f6c5cdf9917e4e44207
#
_entry.id   a8b8c4ff772f2f6c5cdf9917e4e44207
#
_cell.length_a   1.000
_cell.length_b   1.000
_cell.length_c   1.000
_cell.angle_alpha   90.00
_cell.angle_beta   90.00
_cell.angle_gamma   90.00
#
_symmetry.space_group_name_H-M   'P 1'
#
loop_
_entity.id
_entity.type
_entity.pdbx_description
1 polymer ?
#
loop_
_entity_poly.entity_id
_entity_poly.type
_entity_poly.pdbx_seq_one_letter_code
_entity_poly.pdbx_strand_id
1 'polypeptide(L)'
;YGRNIFNNISRIVDSVLTNYVTRPGIEQPLLTQYCDGRQASCPNWMTQWGSKYLGDQGYSSIDILRYYYGDDMYINTAEQIQGIPSSWPGANLDIGSSGQKVRQLQEQLNLIGDYYKAIPPLSVDGIYGEQTAEAVRQFQRINNMPQTGVVDFPTWYRISDRYVRLSGIAELM
;
A
#
# COMPACT_ATOMS: atom_id res chain seq x y z
N TYR A 1 -22.71 10.71 -4.44
CA TYR A 1 -22.72 9.22 -4.55
C TYR A 1 -21.29 8.63 -4.63
N GLY A 2 -20.31 9.26 -5.32
CA GLY A 2 -18.96 8.71 -5.52
C GLY A 2 -18.07 8.65 -4.27
N ARG A 3 -18.10 9.65 -3.39
CA ARG A 3 -17.18 9.76 -2.25
C ARG A 3 -17.32 8.62 -1.23
N ASN A 4 -18.53 8.17 -0.94
CA ASN A 4 -18.76 7.10 0.04
C ASN A 4 -18.28 5.73 -0.47
N ILE A 5 -18.36 5.49 -1.78
CA ILE A 5 -17.88 4.24 -2.40
C ILE A 5 -16.36 4.17 -2.29
N PHE A 6 -15.64 5.25 -2.59
CA PHE A 6 -14.17 5.28 -2.48
C PHE A 6 -13.69 5.11 -1.03
N ASN A 7 -14.35 5.75 -0.06
CA ASN A 7 -14.00 5.58 1.36
C ASN A 7 -14.21 4.15 1.85
N ASN A 8 -15.28 3.49 1.40
CA ASN A 8 -15.52 2.09 1.76
C ASN A 8 -14.50 1.16 1.11
N ILE A 9 -14.17 1.37 -0.17
CA ILE A 9 -13.13 0.60 -0.85
C ILE A 9 -11.78 0.80 -0.16
N SER A 10 -11.40 2.05 0.14
CA SER A 10 -10.16 2.34 0.88
C SER A 10 -10.09 1.61 2.20
N ARG A 11 -11.14 1.65 3.02
CA ARG A 11 -11.18 0.95 4.31
C ARG A 11 -11.05 -0.57 4.16
N ILE A 12 -11.70 -1.14 3.15
CA ILE A 12 -11.60 -2.59 2.86
C ILE A 12 -10.18 -2.92 2.43
N VAL A 13 -9.59 -2.16 1.52
CA VAL A 13 -8.21 -2.36 1.05
C VAL A 13 -7.22 -2.25 2.22
N ASP A 14 -7.35 -1.22 3.06
CA ASP A 14 -6.49 -1.07 4.24
C ASP A 14 -6.62 -2.27 5.20
N SER A 15 -7.85 -2.74 5.45
CA SER A 15 -8.06 -3.89 6.31
C SER A 15 -7.50 -5.20 5.73
N VAL A 16 -7.52 -5.36 4.41
CA VAL A 16 -6.93 -6.53 3.74
C VAL A 16 -5.41 -6.47 3.76
N LEU A 17 -4.83 -5.30 3.47
CA LEU A 17 -3.38 -5.12 3.41
C LEU A 17 -2.69 -5.18 4.78
N THR A 18 -3.42 -4.93 5.88
CA THR A 18 -2.87 -5.11 7.23
C THR A 18 -2.82 -6.57 7.67
N ASN A 19 -3.56 -7.45 7.02
CA ASN A 19 -3.57 -8.88 7.36
C ASN A 19 -2.51 -9.62 6.55
N TYR A 20 -1.74 -10.46 7.22
CA TYR A 20 -0.73 -11.30 6.59
C TYR A 20 -0.72 -12.71 7.21
N VAL A 21 -0.22 -13.66 6.45
CA VAL A 21 -0.09 -15.06 6.87
C VAL A 21 1.29 -15.26 7.49
N THR A 22 1.35 -15.91 8.63
CA THR A 22 2.59 -16.22 9.34
C THR A 22 2.49 -17.56 10.09
N ARG A 23 3.56 -17.96 10.77
CA ARG A 23 3.65 -19.14 11.63
C ARG A 23 4.05 -18.76 13.05
N PRO A 24 3.77 -19.61 14.05
CA PRO A 24 4.20 -19.36 15.42
C PRO A 24 5.70 -19.11 15.53
N GLY A 25 6.08 -18.02 16.21
CA GLY A 25 7.48 -17.62 16.39
C GLY A 25 8.14 -16.94 15.18
N ILE A 26 7.40 -16.66 14.12
CA ILE A 26 7.87 -15.93 12.93
C ILE A 26 7.07 -14.65 12.83
N GLU A 27 7.73 -13.50 12.95
CA GLU A 27 7.09 -12.19 12.82
C GLU A 27 6.94 -11.75 11.36
N GLN A 28 7.72 -12.34 10.45
CA GLN A 28 7.70 -12.01 9.04
C GLN A 28 6.53 -12.69 8.32
N PRO A 29 5.92 -12.01 7.33
CA PRO A 29 4.94 -12.63 6.44
C PRO A 29 5.52 -13.84 5.70
N LEU A 30 4.72 -14.89 5.55
CA LEU A 30 5.06 -16.00 4.67
C LEU A 30 4.99 -15.54 3.21
N LEU A 31 5.95 -15.99 2.40
CA LEU A 31 5.87 -15.79 0.96
C LEU A 31 4.77 -16.69 0.39
N THR A 32 3.62 -16.10 0.08
CA THR A 32 2.46 -16.80 -0.47
C THR A 32 2.41 -16.62 -1.99
N GLN A 33 3.05 -17.49 -2.72
CA GLN A 33 2.97 -17.52 -4.18
C GLN A 33 1.73 -18.27 -4.65
N TYR A 34 1.17 -17.87 -5.79
CA TYR A 34 0.06 -18.57 -6.42
C TYR A 34 0.23 -18.63 -7.95
N CYS A 35 -0.51 -19.54 -8.59
CA CYS A 35 -0.56 -19.67 -10.03
C CYS A 35 -1.96 -20.12 -10.49
N ASP A 36 -2.23 -20.16 -11.80
CA ASP A 36 -3.54 -20.58 -12.31
C ASP A 36 -3.80 -22.10 -12.11
N GLY A 37 -2.75 -22.93 -12.13
CA GLY A 37 -2.84 -24.37 -11.98
C GLY A 37 -3.38 -25.13 -13.18
N ARG A 38 -3.56 -24.47 -14.33
CA ARG A 38 -4.01 -25.11 -15.58
C ARG A 38 -2.97 -25.00 -16.70
N GLN A 39 -2.34 -23.85 -16.85
CA GLN A 39 -1.41 -23.56 -17.94
C GLN A 39 0.04 -23.76 -17.54
N ALA A 40 0.33 -23.71 -16.24
CA ALA A 40 1.67 -23.87 -15.68
C ALA A 40 1.71 -24.93 -14.59
N SER A 41 2.81 -25.68 -14.51
CA SER A 41 3.11 -26.51 -13.35
C SER A 41 3.45 -25.63 -12.17
N CYS A 42 2.70 -25.76 -11.09
CA CYS A 42 2.86 -24.95 -9.89
C CYS A 42 3.56 -25.76 -8.80
N PRO A 43 4.79 -25.42 -8.41
CA PRO A 43 5.43 -26.09 -7.30
C PRO A 43 4.80 -25.61 -5.99
N ASN A 44 4.07 -26.45 -5.28
CA ASN A 44 3.53 -26.23 -3.91
C ASN A 44 2.92 -24.85 -3.63
N TRP A 45 2.47 -24.15 -4.66
CA TRP A 45 1.82 -22.84 -4.55
C TRP A 45 0.31 -22.98 -4.56
N MET A 46 -0.39 -22.05 -3.97
CA MET A 46 -1.84 -22.00 -4.08
C MET A 46 -2.25 -21.87 -5.55
N THR A 47 -3.12 -22.76 -6.03
CA THR A 47 -3.62 -22.68 -7.40
C THR A 47 -5.01 -22.06 -7.42
N GLN A 48 -5.25 -21.18 -8.39
CA GLN A 48 -6.53 -20.49 -8.55
C GLN A 48 -7.69 -21.49 -8.65
N TRP A 49 -7.54 -22.52 -9.49
CA TRP A 49 -8.58 -23.52 -9.70
C TRP A 49 -8.63 -24.55 -8.59
N GLY A 50 -7.52 -24.85 -7.95
CA GLY A 50 -7.49 -25.74 -6.78
C GLY A 50 -8.16 -25.09 -5.56
N SER A 51 -7.90 -23.80 -5.31
CA SER A 51 -8.60 -23.08 -4.23
C SER A 51 -10.10 -22.96 -4.48
N LYS A 52 -10.51 -22.72 -5.75
CA LYS A 52 -11.92 -22.77 -6.14
C LYS A 52 -12.53 -24.17 -5.88
N TYR A 53 -11.85 -25.24 -6.29
CA TYR A 53 -12.31 -26.61 -6.07
C TYR A 53 -12.52 -26.91 -4.59
N LEU A 54 -11.57 -26.53 -3.72
CA LEU A 54 -11.71 -26.71 -2.27
C LEU A 54 -12.87 -25.88 -1.71
N GLY A 55 -13.06 -24.65 -2.19
CA GLY A 55 -14.21 -23.82 -1.82
C GLY A 55 -15.54 -24.45 -2.23
N ASP A 56 -15.63 -25.04 -3.42
CA ASP A 56 -16.80 -25.76 -3.88
C ASP A 56 -17.10 -27.02 -3.02
N GLN A 57 -16.07 -27.58 -2.35
CA GLN A 57 -16.19 -28.67 -1.39
C GLN A 57 -16.55 -28.19 0.03
N GLY A 58 -16.73 -26.89 0.24
CA GLY A 58 -17.13 -26.31 1.52
C GLY A 58 -15.98 -25.94 2.46
N TYR A 59 -14.72 -25.97 1.99
CA TYR A 59 -13.58 -25.49 2.78
C TYR A 59 -13.69 -24.00 3.00
N SER A 60 -13.43 -23.56 4.23
CA SER A 60 -13.32 -22.12 4.52
C SER A 60 -12.04 -21.52 3.93
N SER A 61 -11.99 -20.19 3.80
CA SER A 61 -10.79 -19.51 3.27
C SER A 61 -9.54 -19.83 4.09
N ILE A 62 -9.67 -19.96 5.42
CA ILE A 62 -8.55 -20.31 6.31
C ILE A 62 -8.10 -21.75 6.09
N ASP A 63 -9.02 -22.68 5.88
CA ASP A 63 -8.69 -24.07 5.63
C ASP A 63 -8.01 -24.25 4.27
N ILE A 64 -8.43 -23.47 3.26
CA ILE A 64 -7.78 -23.43 1.94
C ILE A 64 -6.35 -22.90 2.08
N LEU A 65 -6.15 -21.82 2.82
CA LEU A 65 -4.81 -21.29 3.06
C LEU A 65 -3.92 -22.30 3.79
N ARG A 66 -4.46 -22.98 4.81
CA ARG A 66 -3.74 -24.04 5.54
C ARG A 66 -3.38 -25.24 4.67
N TYR A 67 -4.28 -25.64 3.79
CA TYR A 67 -4.03 -26.71 2.83
C TYR A 67 -2.77 -26.46 1.98
N TYR A 68 -2.55 -25.23 1.56
CA TYR A 68 -1.41 -24.86 0.72
C TYR A 68 -0.15 -24.44 1.50
N TYR A 69 -0.33 -23.79 2.65
CA TYR A 69 0.78 -23.14 3.37
C TYR A 69 1.10 -23.78 4.74
N GLY A 70 0.36 -24.79 5.13
CA GLY A 70 0.58 -25.57 6.36
C GLY A 70 -0.45 -25.29 7.45
N ASP A 71 -0.74 -26.34 8.25
CA ASP A 71 -1.79 -26.33 9.27
C ASP A 71 -1.47 -25.36 10.44
N ASP A 72 -0.19 -25.07 10.66
CA ASP A 72 0.32 -24.15 11.68
C ASP A 72 0.22 -22.68 11.27
N MET A 73 -0.20 -22.42 10.03
CA MET A 73 -0.39 -21.08 9.52
C MET A 73 -1.58 -20.38 10.19
N TYR A 74 -1.42 -19.11 10.53
CA TYR A 74 -2.50 -18.25 10.98
C TYR A 74 -2.41 -16.86 10.34
N ILE A 75 -3.53 -16.13 10.38
CA ILE A 75 -3.60 -14.76 9.90
C ILE A 75 -3.25 -13.84 11.07
N ASN A 76 -2.26 -13.00 10.86
CA ASN A 76 -1.89 -11.94 11.78
C ASN A 76 -2.27 -10.58 11.20
N THR A 77 -2.41 -9.57 12.05
CA THR A 77 -2.71 -8.21 11.66
C THR A 77 -1.53 -7.33 12.06
N ALA A 78 -0.93 -6.66 11.11
CA ALA A 78 0.14 -5.70 11.39
C ALA A 78 -0.46 -4.45 12.04
N GLU A 79 0.07 -4.06 13.20
CA GLU A 79 -0.31 -2.79 13.85
C GLU A 79 0.15 -1.59 13.00
N GLN A 80 1.26 -1.75 12.32
CA GLN A 80 1.80 -0.75 11.40
C GLN A 80 2.55 -1.45 10.25
N ILE A 81 2.18 -1.13 9.01
CA ILE A 81 2.92 -1.58 7.83
C ILE A 81 3.86 -0.45 7.44
N GLN A 82 5.15 -0.62 7.73
CA GLN A 82 6.15 0.32 7.26
C GLN A 82 6.35 0.16 5.75
N GLY A 83 6.32 1.29 5.05
CA GLY A 83 6.68 1.33 3.64
C GLY A 83 5.57 1.02 2.64
N ILE A 84 4.39 0.58 3.06
CA ILE A 84 3.24 0.50 2.16
C ILE A 84 2.49 1.83 2.20
N PRO A 85 2.33 2.52 1.06
CA PRO A 85 1.56 3.74 1.02
C PRO A 85 0.12 3.43 1.42
N SER A 86 -0.37 4.05 2.48
CA SER A 86 -1.78 3.88 2.82
C SER A 86 -2.65 4.53 1.74
N SER A 87 -3.86 4.00 1.58
CA SER A 87 -4.82 4.47 0.61
C SER A 87 -5.16 5.96 0.79
N TRP A 88 -5.72 6.56 -0.24
CA TRP A 88 -6.17 7.94 -0.30
C TRP A 88 -6.93 8.39 0.97
N PRO A 89 -6.58 9.55 1.56
CA PRO A 89 -7.20 10.03 2.81
C PRO A 89 -8.70 10.38 2.71
N GLY A 90 -9.29 10.32 1.52
CA GLY A 90 -10.69 10.62 1.28
C GLY A 90 -11.00 12.10 1.01
N ALA A 91 -10.02 12.98 1.20
CA ALA A 91 -10.11 14.41 0.91
C ALA A 91 -8.74 14.92 0.44
N ASN A 92 -8.73 16.07 -0.24
CA ASN A 92 -7.49 16.73 -0.62
C ASN A 92 -6.72 17.13 0.65
N LEU A 93 -5.37 17.05 0.56
CA LEU A 93 -4.49 17.64 1.55
C LEU A 93 -3.94 18.96 1.00
N ASP A 94 -4.08 20.01 1.77
CA ASP A 94 -3.66 21.36 1.44
C ASP A 94 -3.17 22.12 2.69
N ILE A 95 -2.83 23.39 2.56
CA ILE A 95 -2.38 24.21 3.68
C ILE A 95 -3.46 24.22 4.76
N GLY A 96 -3.05 23.88 5.99
CA GLY A 96 -3.94 23.73 7.14
C GLY A 96 -4.35 22.28 7.44
N SER A 97 -4.17 21.35 6.50
CA SER A 97 -4.34 19.92 6.78
C SER A 97 -3.31 19.44 7.79
N SER A 98 -3.68 18.47 8.65
CA SER A 98 -2.77 17.92 9.65
C SER A 98 -3.09 16.46 9.96
N GLY A 99 -2.12 15.78 10.59
CA GLY A 99 -2.28 14.41 11.07
C GLY A 99 -1.42 13.38 10.34
N GLN A 100 -1.75 12.11 10.55
CA GLN A 100 -0.90 10.99 10.10
C GLN A 100 -0.74 10.93 8.57
N LYS A 101 -1.76 11.29 7.80
CA LYS A 101 -1.67 11.31 6.33
C LYS A 101 -0.73 12.39 5.80
N VAL A 102 -0.66 13.53 6.49
CA VAL A 102 0.31 14.58 6.15
C VAL A 102 1.73 14.13 6.51
N ARG A 103 1.92 13.51 7.66
CA ARG A 103 3.21 12.93 8.07
C ARG A 103 3.71 11.92 7.02
N GLN A 104 2.86 10.98 6.64
CA GLN A 104 3.16 9.99 5.60
C GLN A 104 3.53 10.65 4.26
N LEU A 105 2.80 11.68 3.84
CA LEU A 105 3.10 12.45 2.65
C LEU A 105 4.50 13.08 2.72
N GLN A 106 4.85 13.70 3.86
CA GLN A 106 6.15 14.31 4.08
C GLN A 106 7.29 13.29 4.03
N GLU A 107 7.11 12.11 4.63
CA GLU A 107 8.06 11.00 4.55
C GLU A 107 8.27 10.54 3.10
N GLN A 108 7.19 10.36 2.36
CA GLN A 108 7.24 9.96 0.96
C GLN A 108 7.94 11.01 0.08
N LEU A 109 7.62 12.28 0.27
CA LEU A 109 8.24 13.37 -0.48
C LEU A 109 9.73 13.53 -0.16
N ASN A 110 10.15 13.30 1.09
CA ASN A 110 11.55 13.32 1.47
C ASN A 110 12.33 12.22 0.75
N LEU A 111 11.84 10.97 0.76
CA LEU A 111 12.49 9.88 0.03
C LEU A 111 12.57 10.18 -1.48
N ILE A 112 11.51 10.70 -2.07
CA ILE A 112 11.50 11.10 -3.48
C ILE A 112 12.49 12.25 -3.71
N GLY A 113 12.60 13.19 -2.78
CA GLY A 113 13.53 14.32 -2.82
C GLY A 113 15.01 13.91 -2.78
N ASP A 114 15.32 12.76 -2.21
CA ASP A 114 16.69 12.22 -2.26
C ASP A 114 17.14 11.93 -3.70
N TYR A 115 16.22 11.53 -4.55
CA TYR A 115 16.47 11.28 -5.97
C TYR A 115 16.22 12.52 -6.85
N TYR A 116 15.25 13.35 -6.48
CA TYR A 116 14.85 14.54 -7.24
C TYR A 116 15.11 15.82 -6.44
N LYS A 117 16.33 16.33 -6.51
CA LYS A 117 16.81 17.45 -5.68
C LYS A 117 16.04 18.78 -5.84
N ALA A 118 15.12 18.86 -6.80
CA ALA A 118 14.20 20.00 -6.91
C ALA A 118 13.10 20.00 -5.83
N ILE A 119 12.84 18.85 -5.19
CA ILE A 119 11.91 18.75 -4.07
C ILE A 119 12.67 19.10 -2.79
N PRO A 120 12.28 20.17 -2.08
CA PRO A 120 12.98 20.57 -0.86
C PRO A 120 12.73 19.56 0.27
N PRO A 121 13.71 19.37 1.17
CA PRO A 121 13.51 18.50 2.34
C PRO A 121 12.46 19.10 3.29
N LEU A 122 11.65 18.22 3.88
CA LEU A 122 10.56 18.59 4.77
C LEU A 122 10.79 18.06 6.19
N SER A 123 10.38 18.86 7.18
CA SER A 123 10.15 18.33 8.53
C SER A 123 8.96 17.40 8.53
N VAL A 124 9.11 16.22 9.12
CA VAL A 124 8.03 15.23 9.24
C VAL A 124 7.24 15.51 10.52
N ASP A 125 6.49 16.61 10.52
CA ASP A 125 5.72 17.10 11.68
C ASP A 125 4.22 16.78 11.59
N GLY A 126 3.75 16.39 10.40
CA GLY A 126 2.35 16.11 10.16
C GLY A 126 1.50 17.37 9.99
N ILE A 127 2.12 18.51 9.68
CA ILE A 127 1.44 19.79 9.42
C ILE A 127 1.67 20.19 7.96
N TYR A 128 0.61 20.38 7.21
CA TYR A 128 0.69 20.81 5.82
C TYR A 128 0.81 22.34 5.77
N GLY A 129 2.04 22.82 5.82
CA GLY A 129 2.38 24.25 5.67
C GLY A 129 2.86 24.59 4.26
N GLU A 130 3.31 25.83 4.07
CA GLU A 130 3.83 26.35 2.79
C GLU A 130 5.02 25.51 2.27
N GLN A 131 5.89 25.02 3.15
CA GLN A 131 7.02 24.18 2.74
C GLN A 131 6.53 22.85 2.13
N THR A 132 5.50 22.22 2.71
CA THR A 132 4.89 21.01 2.17
C THR A 132 4.20 21.31 0.83
N ALA A 133 3.47 22.45 0.74
CA ALA A 133 2.84 22.87 -0.51
C ALA A 133 3.86 23.11 -1.63
N GLU A 134 5.01 23.71 -1.31
CA GLU A 134 6.09 23.94 -2.28
C GLU A 134 6.72 22.61 -2.74
N ALA A 135 6.98 21.69 -1.83
CA ALA A 135 7.48 20.36 -2.18
C ALA A 135 6.51 19.62 -3.12
N VAL A 136 5.20 19.73 -2.86
CA VAL A 136 4.16 19.17 -3.73
C VAL A 136 4.14 19.86 -5.10
N ARG A 137 4.27 21.20 -5.20
CA ARG A 137 4.37 21.91 -6.49
C ARG A 137 5.58 21.41 -7.30
N GLN A 138 6.74 21.24 -6.66
CA GLN A 138 7.94 20.72 -7.32
C GLN A 138 7.74 19.28 -7.79
N PHE A 139 7.11 18.43 -6.97
CA PHE A 139 6.74 17.07 -7.37
C PHE A 139 5.80 17.07 -8.56
N GLN A 140 4.75 17.88 -8.53
CA GLN A 140 3.79 18.04 -9.64
C GLN A 140 4.48 18.50 -10.92
N ARG A 141 5.39 19.48 -10.82
CA ARG A 141 6.19 19.96 -11.96
C ARG A 141 7.00 18.85 -12.61
N ILE A 142 7.73 18.06 -11.82
CA ILE A 142 8.58 16.96 -12.30
C ILE A 142 7.75 15.89 -13.01
N ASN A 143 6.50 15.70 -12.59
CA ASN A 143 5.61 14.70 -13.16
C ASN A 143 4.63 15.26 -14.21
N ASN A 144 4.86 16.49 -14.72
CA ASN A 144 4.02 17.19 -15.70
C ASN A 144 2.53 17.27 -15.25
N MET A 145 2.30 17.50 -13.97
CA MET A 145 0.98 17.69 -13.36
C MET A 145 0.70 19.17 -13.13
N PRO A 146 -0.57 19.60 -12.98
CA PRO A 146 -0.90 20.97 -12.55
C PRO A 146 -0.23 21.31 -11.22
N GLN A 147 0.52 22.41 -11.18
CA GLN A 147 1.33 22.82 -10.02
C GLN A 147 0.48 23.56 -8.97
N THR A 148 -0.51 22.89 -8.42
CA THR A 148 -1.47 23.48 -7.47
C THR A 148 -0.92 23.58 -6.05
N GLY A 149 0.05 22.76 -5.69
CA GLY A 149 0.49 22.60 -4.31
C GLY A 149 -0.56 21.93 -3.41
N VAL A 150 -1.59 21.33 -4.01
CA VAL A 150 -2.63 20.54 -3.34
C VAL A 150 -2.45 19.08 -3.70
N VAL A 151 -2.51 18.19 -2.72
CA VAL A 151 -2.52 16.77 -2.96
C VAL A 151 -3.96 16.32 -3.17
N ASP A 152 -4.37 16.30 -4.43
CA ASP A 152 -5.60 15.68 -4.88
C ASP A 152 -5.41 14.18 -5.15
N PHE A 153 -6.47 13.48 -5.50
CA PHE A 153 -6.45 12.05 -5.77
C PHE A 153 -5.36 11.63 -6.79
N PRO A 154 -5.23 12.26 -7.98
CA PRO A 154 -4.16 11.92 -8.92
C PRO A 154 -2.75 12.17 -8.34
N THR A 155 -2.56 13.27 -7.62
CA THR A 155 -1.27 13.62 -7.01
C THR A 155 -0.88 12.61 -5.93
N TRP A 156 -1.82 12.22 -5.06
CA TRP A 156 -1.58 11.21 -4.03
C TRP A 156 -1.08 9.89 -4.62
N TYR A 157 -1.78 9.36 -5.61
CA TYR A 157 -1.40 8.09 -6.23
C TYR A 157 -0.10 8.19 -7.03
N ARG A 158 0.19 9.34 -7.63
CA ARG A 158 1.48 9.55 -8.30
C ARG A 158 2.64 9.60 -7.32
N ILE A 159 2.46 10.21 -6.14
CA ILE A 159 3.45 10.22 -5.06
C ILE A 159 3.66 8.78 -4.56
N SER A 160 2.59 8.06 -4.29
CA SER A 160 2.64 6.66 -3.85
C SER A 160 3.35 5.75 -4.85
N ASP A 161 3.04 5.85 -6.15
CA ASP A 161 3.72 5.08 -7.22
C ASP A 161 5.23 5.37 -7.23
N ARG A 162 5.61 6.65 -7.16
CA ARG A 162 7.04 7.03 -7.12
C ARG A 162 7.75 6.52 -5.88
N TYR A 163 7.11 6.63 -4.72
CA TYR A 163 7.64 6.15 -3.46
C TYR A 163 7.90 4.64 -3.52
N VAL A 164 6.92 3.84 -3.95
CA VAL A 164 7.06 2.37 -4.06
C VAL A 164 8.22 1.98 -4.97
N ARG A 165 8.35 2.64 -6.14
CA ARG A 165 9.44 2.38 -7.07
C ARG A 165 10.83 2.73 -6.53
N LEU A 166 10.93 3.80 -5.74
CA LEU A 166 12.22 4.29 -5.23
C LEU A 166 12.61 3.66 -3.89
N SER A 167 11.64 3.20 -3.11
CA SER A 167 11.89 2.53 -1.83
C SER A 167 12.37 1.08 -1.95
N GLY A 168 12.30 0.48 -3.15
CA GLY A 168 12.64 -0.93 -3.37
C GLY A 168 11.63 -1.92 -2.78
N ILE A 169 10.51 -1.46 -2.22
CA ILE A 169 9.48 -2.34 -1.63
C ILE A 169 8.94 -3.33 -2.68
N ALA A 170 8.88 -2.91 -3.94
CA ALA A 170 8.43 -3.77 -5.05
C ALA A 170 9.48 -4.79 -5.51
N GLU A 171 10.75 -4.66 -5.10
CA GLU A 171 11.85 -5.55 -5.50
C GLU A 171 12.05 -6.72 -4.51
N LEU A 172 11.29 -6.75 -3.42
CA LEU A 172 11.30 -7.83 -2.43
C LEU A 172 10.35 -8.99 -2.80
N MET A 173 9.83 -8.98 -4.04
CA MET A 173 8.98 -10.06 -4.57
C MET A 173 9.76 -10.98 -5.51
#